data_4a5a4d2934b4f34ba3366b037b72cf36
#
_entry.id   4a5a4d2934b4f34ba3366b037b72cf36
#
_cell.length_a   1.000
_cell.length_b   1.000
_cell.length_c   1.000
_cell.angle_alpha   90.00
_cell.angle_beta   90.00
_cell.angle_gamma   90.00
#
_symmetry.space_group_name_H-M   'P 1'
#
loop_
_entity.id
_entity.type
_entity.pdbx_description
1 polymer ?
#
loop_
_entity_poly.entity_id
_entity_poly.type
_entity_poly.pdbx_seq_one_letter_code
_entity_poly.pdbx_strand_id
1 'polypeptide(L)'
;MVAGLMSKNNNTNPDNQPNQTPNRRQRQGKKPIAKKPDDRTDEAGYQKLPPGFRPLAGCAQRDPLDYDSHPYPSMRRFAEFLALRFDAPRTRHSYYRQMRLVHEFCQADPAAITEAMLRDYILHVKTVKHWKPKTIRQAAAAAKLFFIELMEHEEWKIFSQIRTKDEDSLPAVLTREEVIRLLRHIRLRRYRIPVKLIYCCGLRLSECLSLTIHDIDAKGGKLWIRKSKNNKDRMIPISHAMIEDLRRYWRVHRHPLLLFPNVGRGSCPPADVARRMRKAIRPMPVSSLQRLVVAARKQLNIPVCTMHTLRHSFATHLVEAGASLHTVQSLLGHCGINTTMIYLHLTHRSEQDSRALVEKLCQELPR
;
A
#
# COMPACT_ATOMS: atom_id res chain seq x y z
N MET A 1 -24.26 34.79 46.89
CA MET A 1 -23.74 35.47 48.11
C MET A 1 -22.24 35.62 47.93
N VAL A 2 -21.87 36.82 47.60
CA VAL A 2 -20.99 37.77 48.30
C VAL A 2 -19.52 37.46 48.11
N ALA A 3 -18.81 38.09 47.22
CA ALA A 3 -18.17 39.42 47.30
C ALA A 3 -17.01 39.38 48.34
N GLY A 4 -15.84 39.83 48.08
CA GLY A 4 -15.27 41.02 47.56
C GLY A 4 -13.84 41.19 48.02
N LEU A 5 -13.18 42.02 47.32
CA LEU A 5 -12.49 43.27 47.64
C LEU A 5 -11.02 43.15 48.06
N MET A 6 -10.14 43.63 47.16
CA MET A 6 -9.41 44.93 47.21
C MET A 6 -8.36 45.07 48.33
N SER A 7 -7.07 45.47 48.03
CA SER A 7 -6.57 46.87 48.05
C SER A 7 -5.04 46.87 47.99
N LYS A 8 -4.39 47.54 47.06
CA LYS A 8 -3.64 48.79 47.07
C LYS A 8 -2.54 48.96 48.13
N ASN A 9 -1.34 49.32 47.70
CA ASN A 9 -0.68 50.67 47.80
C ASN A 9 0.83 50.54 47.38
N ASN A 10 1.27 51.28 46.41
CA ASN A 10 1.96 52.60 46.42
C ASN A 10 3.22 52.72 47.33
N ASN A 11 4.37 53.05 46.74
CA ASN A 11 5.07 54.34 46.84
C ASN A 11 6.39 54.40 46.02
N THR A 12 6.45 55.29 45.09
CA THR A 12 7.15 56.57 44.98
C THR A 12 8.68 56.55 44.75
N ASN A 13 9.01 57.13 43.61
CA ASN A 13 10.20 57.81 43.09
C ASN A 13 10.85 58.77 44.08
N PRO A 14 12.06 59.43 43.92
CA PRO A 14 12.48 60.13 42.66
C PRO A 14 14.00 60.23 42.41
N ASP A 15 14.28 60.88 41.23
CA ASP A 15 15.44 61.70 40.89
C ASP A 15 16.72 61.01 40.39
N ASN A 16 17.33 61.28 39.25
CA ASN A 16 17.69 62.58 38.63
C ASN A 16 18.26 62.37 37.22
N GLN A 17 18.01 63.28 36.32
CA GLN A 17 18.63 63.48 35.01
C GLN A 17 20.03 64.18 35.15
N PRO A 18 20.76 64.57 34.08
CA PRO A 18 20.67 64.28 32.61
C PRO A 18 22.05 64.07 31.93
N ASN A 19 21.99 63.89 30.63
CA ASN A 19 22.97 64.34 29.60
C ASN A 19 23.74 63.26 28.80
N GLN A 20 23.50 63.19 27.56
CA GLN A 20 24.24 63.59 26.35
C GLN A 20 24.04 62.57 25.21
N THR A 21 23.35 62.99 24.20
CA THR A 21 23.60 62.57 22.81
C THR A 21 24.94 63.09 22.34
N PRO A 22 25.70 62.45 21.43
CA PRO A 22 25.26 62.17 20.07
C PRO A 22 25.94 60.93 19.44
N ASN A 23 25.34 60.26 18.48
CA ASN A 23 25.96 60.09 17.16
C ASN A 23 25.13 59.18 16.25
N ARG A 24 24.59 59.85 15.28
CA ARG A 24 23.88 59.27 14.14
C ARG A 24 24.90 58.54 13.23
N ARG A 25 25.15 57.21 13.46
CA ARG A 25 25.83 56.37 12.50
C ARG A 25 24.78 55.72 11.60
N GLN A 26 24.86 56.11 10.33
CA GLN A 26 24.12 55.53 9.22
C GLN A 26 24.20 54.01 9.24
N ARG A 27 23.07 53.34 9.46
CA ARG A 27 22.91 51.90 9.20
C ARG A 27 22.78 51.72 7.70
N GLN A 28 23.90 51.38 7.06
CA GLN A 28 23.92 50.79 5.70
C GLN A 28 23.00 49.57 5.71
N GLY A 29 22.00 49.57 4.82
CA GLY A 29 21.07 48.48 4.62
C GLY A 29 21.82 47.19 4.29
N LYS A 30 21.74 46.20 5.18
CA LYS A 30 22.14 44.83 4.86
C LYS A 30 21.16 44.32 3.78
N LYS A 31 21.70 44.08 2.58
CA LYS A 31 21.00 43.31 1.53
C LYS A 31 20.47 42.01 2.15
N PRO A 32 19.26 41.56 1.81
CA PRO A 32 18.75 40.29 2.28
C PRO A 32 19.73 39.19 1.81
N ILE A 33 20.28 38.46 2.76
CA ILE A 33 21.06 37.25 2.50
C ILE A 33 20.09 36.26 1.87
N ALA A 34 20.33 35.97 0.59
CA ALA A 34 19.62 34.88 -0.09
C ALA A 34 19.80 33.62 0.78
N LYS A 35 18.70 33.06 1.29
CA LYS A 35 18.74 31.80 1.99
C LYS A 35 19.32 30.77 1.04
N LYS A 36 20.47 30.17 1.39
CA LYS A 36 21.01 29.01 0.70
C LYS A 36 19.86 27.96 0.62
N PRO A 37 19.66 27.30 -0.54
CA PRO A 37 18.69 26.24 -0.64
C PRO A 37 18.98 25.21 0.47
N ASP A 38 17.94 24.79 1.16
CA ASP A 38 18.05 23.79 2.23
C ASP A 38 18.57 22.49 1.59
N ASP A 39 19.79 22.11 1.91
CA ASP A 39 20.50 20.95 1.36
C ASP A 39 19.80 19.61 1.67
N ARG A 40 18.65 19.69 2.35
CA ARG A 40 17.79 18.55 2.74
C ARG A 40 16.68 18.23 1.74
N THR A 41 16.54 19.03 0.68
CA THR A 41 15.53 18.79 -0.37
C THR A 41 16.20 18.34 -1.66
N ASP A 42 15.52 17.49 -2.44
CA ASP A 42 15.90 17.17 -3.82
C ASP A 42 15.46 18.29 -4.79
N GLU A 43 15.83 18.18 -6.07
CA GLU A 43 15.50 19.17 -7.11
C GLU A 43 14.00 19.39 -7.30
N ALA A 44 13.15 18.47 -6.82
CA ALA A 44 11.70 18.56 -6.83
C ALA A 44 11.10 19.14 -5.53
N GLY A 45 11.96 19.63 -4.60
CA GLY A 45 11.53 20.24 -3.33
C GLY A 45 11.15 19.24 -2.23
N TYR A 46 11.48 17.97 -2.37
CA TYR A 46 11.22 16.94 -1.36
C TYR A 46 12.43 16.72 -0.45
N GLN A 47 12.18 16.44 0.83
CA GLN A 47 13.27 16.12 1.75
C GLN A 47 14.00 14.85 1.30
N LYS A 48 15.32 14.95 1.14
CA LYS A 48 16.18 13.79 0.85
C LYS A 48 15.98 12.71 1.91
N LEU A 49 15.78 11.47 1.47
CA LEU A 49 15.67 10.34 2.37
C LEU A 49 16.99 10.13 3.13
N PRO A 50 16.94 9.84 4.45
CA PRO A 50 18.14 9.61 5.22
C PRO A 50 18.96 8.44 4.65
N PRO A 51 20.32 8.49 4.77
CA PRO A 51 21.18 7.40 4.33
C PRO A 51 20.72 6.04 4.92
N GLY A 52 20.60 5.03 4.06
CA GLY A 52 20.12 3.69 4.47
C GLY A 52 18.62 3.50 4.51
N PHE A 53 17.81 4.55 4.26
CA PHE A 53 16.37 4.40 4.14
C PHE A 53 16.01 3.66 2.85
N ARG A 54 15.21 2.61 2.97
CA ARG A 54 14.70 1.81 1.85
C ARG A 54 13.17 1.86 1.83
N PRO A 55 12.54 2.60 0.89
CA PRO A 55 11.10 2.63 0.75
C PRO A 55 10.54 1.26 0.40
N LEU A 56 9.30 0.96 0.84
CA LEU A 56 8.63 -0.31 0.51
C LEU A 56 8.27 -0.44 -0.98
N ALA A 57 7.95 0.66 -1.65
CA ALA A 57 7.59 0.65 -3.07
C ALA A 57 8.77 0.35 -3.99
N GLY A 58 9.97 0.55 -3.52
CA GLY A 58 11.20 0.09 -4.11
C GLY A 58 11.91 -0.84 -3.17
N CYS A 59 11.20 -1.43 -2.21
CA CYS A 59 11.84 -2.37 -1.33
C CYS A 59 12.50 -3.41 -2.23
N ALA A 60 13.74 -3.10 -2.58
CA ALA A 60 14.70 -4.11 -2.87
C ALA A 60 14.76 -4.96 -1.58
N GLN A 61 13.72 -5.77 -1.35
CA GLN A 61 14.04 -7.08 -0.84
C GLN A 61 15.26 -7.42 -1.66
N ARG A 62 16.38 -7.74 -1.02
CA ARG A 62 17.46 -8.42 -1.68
C ARG A 62 16.78 -9.23 -2.75
N ASP A 63 17.10 -8.97 -4.01
CA ASP A 63 16.58 -9.84 -5.05
C ASP A 63 16.87 -11.22 -4.49
N PRO A 64 15.90 -12.01 -4.02
CA PRO A 64 16.19 -13.24 -3.29
C PRO A 64 16.77 -14.29 -4.23
N LEU A 65 16.90 -13.91 -5.48
CA LEU A 65 17.56 -14.60 -6.52
C LEU A 65 19.04 -14.20 -6.41
N ASP A 66 19.78 -14.99 -5.67
CA ASP A 66 21.21 -15.10 -5.84
C ASP A 66 21.41 -15.84 -7.19
N TYR A 67 21.38 -15.04 -8.26
CA TYR A 67 21.40 -15.53 -9.63
C TYR A 67 22.66 -16.32 -9.92
N ASP A 68 23.75 -15.99 -9.22
CA ASP A 68 25.07 -16.59 -9.42
C ASP A 68 25.21 -17.95 -8.74
N SER A 69 24.38 -18.25 -7.74
CA SER A 69 24.49 -19.48 -6.93
C SER A 69 23.70 -20.68 -7.48
N HIS A 70 22.84 -20.50 -8.50
CA HIS A 70 22.06 -21.62 -9.02
C HIS A 70 22.97 -22.62 -9.78
N PRO A 71 22.85 -23.92 -9.51
CA PRO A 71 23.74 -24.93 -10.11
C PRO A 71 23.65 -25.00 -11.65
N TYR A 72 22.46 -24.74 -12.21
CA TYR A 72 22.24 -24.80 -13.66
C TYR A 72 22.47 -23.44 -14.34
N PRO A 73 23.39 -23.37 -15.33
CA PRO A 73 23.66 -22.15 -16.10
C PRO A 73 22.41 -21.59 -16.79
N SER A 74 21.51 -22.46 -17.27
CA SER A 74 20.24 -22.07 -17.91
C SER A 74 19.35 -21.23 -16.99
N MET A 75 19.28 -21.56 -15.69
CA MET A 75 18.53 -20.78 -14.71
C MET A 75 19.19 -19.43 -14.39
N ARG A 76 20.51 -19.33 -14.41
CA ARG A 76 21.23 -18.05 -14.27
C ARG A 76 20.92 -17.13 -15.46
N ARG A 77 21.04 -17.66 -16.70
CA ARG A 77 20.63 -16.93 -17.92
C ARG A 77 19.17 -16.50 -17.88
N PHE A 78 18.27 -17.34 -17.35
CA PHE A 78 16.86 -16.98 -17.20
C PHE A 78 16.66 -15.82 -16.21
N ALA A 79 17.42 -15.78 -15.14
CA ALA A 79 17.36 -14.69 -14.19
C ALA A 79 17.81 -13.35 -14.81
N GLU A 80 18.89 -13.37 -15.60
CA GLU A 80 19.36 -12.20 -16.36
C GLU A 80 18.31 -11.75 -17.40
N PHE A 81 17.75 -12.71 -18.17
CA PHE A 81 16.68 -12.45 -19.13
C PHE A 81 15.48 -11.77 -18.47
N LEU A 82 15.05 -12.28 -17.32
CA LEU A 82 13.95 -11.67 -16.56
C LEU A 82 14.31 -10.27 -16.03
N ALA A 83 15.58 -10.04 -15.69
CA ALA A 83 16.04 -8.72 -15.23
C ALA A 83 16.02 -7.68 -16.36
N LEU A 84 16.35 -8.08 -17.57
CA LEU A 84 16.26 -7.21 -18.76
C LEU A 84 14.81 -6.94 -19.18
N ARG A 85 13.92 -7.91 -19.01
CA ARG A 85 12.53 -7.82 -19.50
C ARG A 85 11.55 -7.15 -18.54
N PHE A 86 11.78 -7.26 -17.24
CA PHE A 86 10.84 -6.80 -16.21
C PHE A 86 11.51 -5.94 -15.14
N ASP A 87 11.07 -4.70 -14.98
CA ASP A 87 11.57 -3.80 -13.93
C ASP A 87 11.19 -4.24 -12.52
N ALA A 88 10.00 -4.86 -12.37
CA ALA A 88 9.45 -5.22 -11.08
C ALA A 88 10.08 -6.48 -10.49
N PRO A 89 10.86 -6.42 -9.39
CA PRO A 89 11.53 -7.58 -8.77
C PRO A 89 10.56 -8.71 -8.41
N ARG A 90 9.34 -8.36 -8.03
CA ARG A 90 8.30 -9.35 -7.66
C ARG A 90 7.82 -10.16 -8.87
N THR A 91 7.75 -9.55 -10.04
CA THR A 91 7.39 -10.23 -11.29
C THR A 91 8.48 -11.21 -11.68
N ARG A 92 9.74 -10.75 -11.66
CA ARG A 92 10.92 -11.59 -11.91
C ARG A 92 10.95 -12.81 -11.00
N HIS A 93 10.86 -12.57 -9.68
CA HIS A 93 10.82 -13.64 -8.68
C HIS A 93 9.67 -14.63 -8.92
N SER A 94 8.53 -14.15 -9.33
CA SER A 94 7.37 -15.00 -9.60
C SER A 94 7.62 -15.97 -10.76
N TYR A 95 8.11 -15.47 -11.90
CA TYR A 95 8.42 -16.30 -13.06
C TYR A 95 9.57 -17.26 -12.78
N TYR A 96 10.65 -16.77 -12.18
CA TYR A 96 11.78 -17.62 -11.81
C TYR A 96 11.37 -18.76 -10.89
N ARG A 97 10.55 -18.47 -9.85
CA ARG A 97 10.02 -19.48 -8.94
C ARG A 97 9.20 -20.55 -9.68
N GLN A 98 8.37 -20.15 -10.64
CA GLN A 98 7.58 -21.12 -11.41
C GLN A 98 8.50 -22.05 -12.20
N MET A 99 9.54 -21.55 -12.85
CA MET A 99 10.48 -22.38 -13.59
C MET A 99 11.29 -23.29 -12.67
N ARG A 100 11.66 -22.80 -11.48
CA ARG A 100 12.29 -23.64 -10.45
C ARG A 100 11.41 -24.83 -10.06
N LEU A 101 10.09 -24.62 -9.88
CA LEU A 101 9.15 -25.69 -9.56
C LEU A 101 9.01 -26.72 -10.69
N VAL A 102 9.12 -26.27 -11.95
CA VAL A 102 9.11 -27.19 -13.12
C VAL A 102 10.31 -28.12 -13.06
N HIS A 103 11.54 -27.60 -12.95
CA HIS A 103 12.73 -28.43 -12.94
C HIS A 103 12.85 -29.31 -11.69
N GLU A 104 12.41 -28.81 -10.52
CA GLU A 104 12.35 -29.60 -9.29
C GLU A 104 11.40 -30.80 -9.43
N PHE A 105 10.28 -30.65 -10.15
CA PHE A 105 9.38 -31.75 -10.44
C PHE A 105 9.98 -32.74 -11.44
N CYS A 106 10.57 -32.24 -12.53
CA CYS A 106 11.16 -33.08 -13.58
C CYS A 106 12.45 -33.75 -13.15
N GLN A 107 13.09 -33.32 -12.06
CA GLN A 107 14.41 -33.82 -11.60
C GLN A 107 15.47 -33.78 -12.71
N ALA A 108 15.41 -32.81 -13.61
CA ALA A 108 16.24 -32.66 -14.78
C ALA A 108 16.83 -31.25 -14.89
N ASP A 109 17.95 -31.11 -15.63
CA ASP A 109 18.42 -29.78 -16.03
C ASP A 109 17.28 -29.03 -16.73
N PRO A 110 17.00 -27.79 -16.34
CA PRO A 110 15.97 -26.98 -16.99
C PRO A 110 16.09 -26.93 -18.51
N ALA A 111 17.30 -26.90 -19.05
CA ALA A 111 17.54 -26.91 -20.51
C ALA A 111 17.24 -28.24 -21.20
N ALA A 112 17.22 -29.34 -20.47
CA ALA A 112 16.93 -30.67 -20.99
C ALA A 112 15.46 -31.08 -20.86
N ILE A 113 14.61 -30.23 -20.28
CA ILE A 113 13.17 -30.50 -20.12
C ILE A 113 12.48 -30.48 -21.48
N THR A 114 11.78 -31.56 -21.78
CA THR A 114 10.99 -31.70 -23.01
C THR A 114 9.56 -31.22 -22.86
N GLU A 115 8.85 -31.04 -23.99
CA GLU A 115 7.41 -30.71 -23.99
C GLU A 115 6.58 -31.76 -23.24
N ALA A 116 6.93 -33.05 -23.36
CA ALA A 116 6.26 -34.13 -22.64
C ALA A 116 6.39 -33.98 -21.13
N MET A 117 7.60 -33.72 -20.63
CA MET A 117 7.86 -33.49 -19.20
C MET A 117 7.10 -32.27 -18.66
N LEU A 118 7.03 -31.18 -19.44
CA LEU A 118 6.24 -30.00 -19.07
C LEU A 118 4.75 -30.34 -19.05
N ARG A 119 4.26 -31.18 -19.96
CA ARG A 119 2.86 -31.66 -19.97
C ARG A 119 2.54 -32.42 -18.67
N ASP A 120 3.41 -33.35 -18.28
CA ASP A 120 3.24 -34.13 -17.06
C ASP A 120 3.23 -33.24 -15.82
N TYR A 121 4.11 -32.22 -15.76
CA TYR A 121 4.08 -31.24 -14.70
C TYR A 121 2.75 -30.47 -14.64
N ILE A 122 2.28 -29.95 -15.78
CA ILE A 122 1.02 -29.19 -15.83
C ILE A 122 -0.16 -30.07 -15.44
N LEU A 123 -0.20 -31.33 -15.88
CA LEU A 123 -1.21 -32.30 -15.46
C LEU A 123 -1.14 -32.53 -13.95
N HIS A 124 0.04 -32.77 -13.40
CA HIS A 124 0.25 -32.97 -11.96
C HIS A 124 -0.26 -31.78 -11.14
N VAL A 125 0.13 -30.53 -11.48
CA VAL A 125 -0.32 -29.38 -10.71
C VAL A 125 -1.81 -29.10 -10.86
N LYS A 126 -2.42 -29.52 -11.96
CA LYS A 126 -3.86 -29.39 -12.21
C LYS A 126 -4.68 -30.46 -11.46
N THR A 127 -4.26 -31.72 -11.55
CA THR A 127 -5.07 -32.88 -11.06
C THR A 127 -4.69 -33.30 -9.64
N VAL A 128 -3.41 -33.25 -9.27
CA VAL A 128 -2.94 -33.69 -7.93
C VAL A 128 -2.81 -32.51 -6.96
N LYS A 129 -2.22 -31.40 -7.39
CA LYS A 129 -2.04 -30.21 -6.52
C LYS A 129 -3.25 -29.28 -6.52
N HIS A 130 -4.21 -29.48 -7.40
CA HIS A 130 -5.43 -28.66 -7.55
C HIS A 130 -5.13 -27.15 -7.58
N TRP A 131 -4.13 -26.76 -8.37
CA TRP A 131 -3.77 -25.34 -8.50
C TRP A 131 -4.91 -24.55 -9.15
N LYS A 132 -5.07 -23.31 -8.67
CA LYS A 132 -6.04 -22.38 -9.29
C LYS A 132 -5.64 -22.06 -10.72
N PRO A 133 -6.63 -21.84 -11.62
CA PRO A 133 -6.41 -21.51 -13.03
C PRO A 133 -5.37 -20.41 -13.25
N LYS A 134 -5.40 -19.35 -12.46
CA LYS A 134 -4.45 -18.24 -12.51
C LYS A 134 -3.01 -18.66 -12.22
N THR A 135 -2.80 -19.61 -11.30
CA THR A 135 -1.45 -20.11 -10.97
C THR A 135 -0.91 -21.00 -12.09
N ILE A 136 -1.77 -21.80 -12.71
CA ILE A 136 -1.40 -22.63 -13.88
C ILE A 136 -1.00 -21.74 -15.06
N ARG A 137 -1.79 -20.69 -15.36
CA ARG A 137 -1.41 -19.71 -16.40
C ARG A 137 -0.07 -19.04 -16.12
N GLN A 138 0.22 -18.73 -14.86
CA GLN A 138 1.50 -18.15 -14.48
C GLN A 138 2.66 -19.11 -14.68
N ALA A 139 2.47 -20.40 -14.38
CA ALA A 139 3.47 -21.45 -14.64
C ALA A 139 3.70 -21.62 -16.15
N ALA A 140 2.62 -21.69 -16.94
CA ALA A 140 2.70 -21.76 -18.39
C ALA A 140 3.41 -20.55 -19.01
N ALA A 141 3.10 -19.34 -18.54
CA ALA A 141 3.77 -18.12 -19.00
C ALA A 141 5.27 -18.13 -18.65
N ALA A 142 5.66 -18.60 -17.46
CA ALA A 142 7.07 -18.73 -17.08
C ALA A 142 7.80 -19.74 -17.96
N ALA A 143 7.18 -20.89 -18.24
CA ALA A 143 7.72 -21.90 -19.14
C ALA A 143 7.85 -21.38 -20.58
N LYS A 144 6.85 -20.62 -21.08
CA LYS A 144 6.93 -20.00 -22.41
C LYS A 144 8.10 -19.01 -22.49
N LEU A 145 8.28 -18.16 -21.48
CA LEU A 145 9.42 -17.24 -21.41
C LEU A 145 10.77 -17.98 -21.38
N PHE A 146 10.83 -19.12 -20.72
CA PHE A 146 12.06 -19.90 -20.62
C PHE A 146 12.35 -20.69 -21.91
N PHE A 147 11.42 -21.53 -22.37
CA PHE A 147 11.69 -22.44 -23.47
C PHE A 147 11.60 -21.77 -24.83
N ILE A 148 10.62 -20.90 -25.06
CA ILE A 148 10.42 -20.29 -26.38
C ILE A 148 11.24 -19.01 -26.54
N GLU A 149 11.23 -18.11 -25.55
CA GLU A 149 11.88 -16.81 -25.74
C GLU A 149 13.37 -16.80 -25.34
N LEU A 150 13.79 -17.59 -24.32
CA LEU A 150 15.20 -17.63 -23.91
C LEU A 150 15.98 -18.76 -24.59
N MET A 151 15.39 -19.96 -24.67
CA MET A 151 16.06 -21.14 -25.25
C MET A 151 15.81 -21.28 -26.75
N GLU A 152 14.98 -20.42 -27.36
CA GLU A 152 14.67 -20.33 -28.78
C GLU A 152 14.14 -21.65 -29.38
N HIS A 153 13.40 -22.44 -28.56
CA HIS A 153 12.73 -23.64 -29.07
C HIS A 153 11.57 -23.22 -29.97
N GLU A 154 11.19 -24.11 -30.90
CA GLU A 154 9.92 -23.97 -31.63
C GLU A 154 8.73 -23.90 -30.67
N GLU A 155 7.61 -23.30 -31.10
CA GLU A 155 6.44 -23.15 -30.25
C GLU A 155 5.82 -24.52 -29.90
N TRP A 156 5.90 -24.90 -28.63
CA TRP A 156 5.34 -26.16 -28.13
C TRP A 156 3.81 -26.12 -28.13
N LYS A 157 3.20 -27.21 -28.64
CA LYS A 157 1.74 -27.35 -28.74
C LYS A 157 1.02 -27.27 -27.39
N ILE A 158 1.68 -27.62 -26.31
CA ILE A 158 1.11 -27.56 -24.95
C ILE A 158 0.61 -26.18 -24.59
N PHE A 159 1.26 -25.10 -25.01
CA PHE A 159 0.86 -23.74 -24.63
C PHE A 159 -0.52 -23.36 -25.19
N SER A 160 -0.91 -23.89 -26.37
CA SER A 160 -2.24 -23.72 -26.94
C SER A 160 -3.31 -24.62 -26.30
N GLN A 161 -2.88 -25.77 -25.72
CA GLN A 161 -3.75 -26.74 -25.08
C GLN A 161 -4.13 -26.38 -23.63
N ILE A 162 -3.31 -25.55 -22.95
CA ILE A 162 -3.60 -25.10 -21.58
C ILE A 162 -4.78 -24.14 -21.57
N ARG A 163 -5.99 -24.71 -21.50
CA ARG A 163 -7.22 -23.94 -21.31
C ARG A 163 -7.55 -23.88 -19.84
N THR A 164 -7.66 -22.67 -19.30
CA THR A 164 -8.08 -22.43 -17.93
C THR A 164 -9.23 -21.43 -17.94
N LYS A 165 -10.41 -21.84 -17.49
CA LYS A 165 -11.52 -20.89 -17.29
C LYS A 165 -11.19 -20.03 -16.07
N ASP A 166 -11.41 -18.74 -16.18
CA ASP A 166 -11.45 -17.89 -14.97
C ASP A 166 -12.72 -18.25 -14.20
N GLU A 167 -12.55 -18.57 -12.93
CA GLU A 167 -13.66 -18.54 -12.01
C GLU A 167 -13.89 -17.07 -11.67
N ASP A 168 -14.92 -16.48 -12.25
CA ASP A 168 -15.39 -15.15 -11.87
C ASP A 168 -16.01 -15.20 -10.48
N SER A 169 -15.18 -15.43 -9.46
CA SER A 169 -15.62 -15.32 -8.08
C SER A 169 -15.68 -13.85 -7.70
N LEU A 170 -16.87 -13.38 -7.35
CA LEU A 170 -17.05 -12.06 -6.78
C LEU A 170 -16.14 -11.89 -5.55
N PRO A 171 -15.47 -10.75 -5.39
CA PRO A 171 -14.63 -10.51 -4.23
C PRO A 171 -15.47 -10.51 -2.95
N ALA A 172 -14.96 -11.13 -1.90
CA ALA A 172 -15.58 -11.06 -0.59
C ALA A 172 -15.61 -9.62 -0.08
N VAL A 173 -16.76 -9.22 0.45
CA VAL A 173 -16.99 -7.90 1.06
C VAL A 173 -17.41 -8.13 2.51
N LEU A 174 -16.85 -7.35 3.42
CA LEU A 174 -17.26 -7.34 4.84
C LEU A 174 -18.41 -6.37 5.01
N THR A 175 -19.35 -6.67 5.88
CA THR A 175 -20.34 -5.69 6.33
C THR A 175 -19.69 -4.59 7.17
N ARG A 176 -20.37 -3.47 7.35
CA ARG A 176 -19.87 -2.36 8.22
C ARG A 176 -19.68 -2.82 9.66
N GLU A 177 -20.57 -3.68 10.15
CA GLU A 177 -20.53 -4.28 11.48
C GLU A 177 -19.31 -5.20 11.64
N GLU A 178 -19.01 -6.03 10.64
CA GLU A 178 -17.82 -6.88 10.64
C GLU A 178 -16.53 -6.08 10.66
N VAL A 179 -16.45 -4.98 9.89
CA VAL A 179 -15.31 -4.07 9.93
C VAL A 179 -15.16 -3.43 11.32
N ILE A 180 -16.25 -2.98 11.93
CA ILE A 180 -16.25 -2.42 13.28
C ILE A 180 -15.79 -3.47 14.30
N ARG A 181 -16.32 -4.69 14.23
CA ARG A 181 -15.92 -5.82 15.09
C ARG A 181 -14.43 -6.12 14.94
N LEU A 182 -13.93 -6.17 13.71
CA LEU A 182 -12.51 -6.39 13.42
C LEU A 182 -11.63 -5.30 14.04
N LEU A 183 -11.97 -4.02 13.82
CA LEU A 183 -11.21 -2.89 14.35
C LEU A 183 -11.24 -2.82 15.89
N ARG A 184 -12.36 -3.18 16.52
CA ARG A 184 -12.47 -3.27 17.99
C ARG A 184 -11.65 -4.41 18.55
N HIS A 185 -11.60 -5.54 17.84
CA HIS A 185 -10.80 -6.70 18.24
C HIS A 185 -9.29 -6.43 18.21
N ILE A 186 -8.80 -5.64 17.27
CA ILE A 186 -7.38 -5.27 17.15
C ILE A 186 -7.03 -4.22 18.23
N ARG A 187 -6.59 -4.69 19.41
CA ARG A 187 -6.30 -3.82 20.57
C ARG A 187 -5.08 -2.93 20.36
N LEU A 188 -4.02 -3.44 19.74
CA LEU A 188 -2.77 -2.70 19.54
C LEU A 188 -2.90 -1.63 18.46
N ARG A 189 -2.79 -0.35 18.86
CA ARG A 189 -2.93 0.81 17.95
C ARG A 189 -2.01 0.72 16.74
N ARG A 190 -0.76 0.24 16.90
CA ARG A 190 0.20 0.10 15.79
C ARG A 190 -0.31 -0.78 14.64
N TYR A 191 -1.24 -1.70 14.91
CA TYR A 191 -1.87 -2.53 13.89
C TYR A 191 -3.28 -2.04 13.52
N ARG A 192 -4.04 -1.55 14.51
CA ARG A 192 -5.40 -1.05 14.28
C ARG A 192 -5.44 0.16 13.36
N ILE A 193 -4.52 1.12 13.55
CA ILE A 193 -4.52 2.36 12.76
C ILE A 193 -4.25 2.11 11.26
N PRO A 194 -3.23 1.36 10.83
CA PRO A 194 -3.06 1.06 9.41
C PRO A 194 -4.21 0.24 8.83
N VAL A 195 -4.81 -0.71 9.56
CA VAL A 195 -6.01 -1.45 9.12
C VAL A 195 -7.19 -0.50 8.92
N LYS A 196 -7.43 0.42 9.87
CA LYS A 196 -8.47 1.45 9.76
C LYS A 196 -8.22 2.38 8.55
N LEU A 197 -6.98 2.81 8.34
CA LEU A 197 -6.63 3.68 7.21
C LEU A 197 -6.83 2.98 5.86
N ILE A 198 -6.49 1.69 5.75
CA ILE A 198 -6.75 0.89 4.54
C ILE A 198 -8.24 0.88 4.21
N TYR A 199 -9.10 0.66 5.20
CA TYR A 199 -10.54 0.69 5.00
C TYR A 199 -11.07 2.09 4.71
N CYS A 200 -10.64 3.13 5.44
CA CYS A 200 -11.17 4.48 5.26
C CYS A 200 -10.73 5.17 3.96
N CYS A 201 -9.61 4.76 3.37
CA CYS A 201 -9.02 5.38 2.18
C CYS A 201 -8.85 4.41 1.01
N GLY A 202 -9.28 3.17 1.12
CA GLY A 202 -9.19 2.16 0.07
C GLY A 202 -7.75 1.84 -0.37
N LEU A 203 -6.77 1.95 0.51
CA LEU A 203 -5.35 1.79 0.18
C LEU A 203 -4.97 0.34 -0.10
N ARG A 204 -3.97 0.12 -0.98
CA ARG A 204 -3.26 -1.16 -1.01
C ARG A 204 -2.38 -1.28 0.25
N LEU A 205 -2.19 -2.49 0.74
CA LEU A 205 -1.39 -2.73 1.95
C LEU A 205 0.03 -2.14 1.84
N SER A 206 0.69 -2.31 0.70
CA SER A 206 2.01 -1.74 0.45
C SER A 206 1.99 -0.20 0.43
N GLU A 207 0.98 0.41 -0.18
CA GLU A 207 0.79 1.86 -0.19
C GLU A 207 0.66 2.40 1.23
N CYS A 208 -0.24 1.81 2.02
CA CYS A 208 -0.45 2.22 3.40
C CYS A 208 0.84 2.17 4.24
N LEU A 209 1.57 1.05 4.17
CA LEU A 209 2.77 0.88 4.99
C LEU A 209 3.98 1.70 4.53
N SER A 210 3.98 2.15 3.26
CA SER A 210 5.04 3.03 2.74
C SER A 210 4.81 4.52 3.01
N LEU A 211 3.65 4.89 3.55
CA LEU A 211 3.34 6.29 3.86
C LEU A 211 4.35 6.92 4.80
N THR A 212 4.67 8.17 4.48
CA THR A 212 5.46 9.06 5.32
C THR A 212 4.55 10.11 5.98
N ILE A 213 5.06 10.80 6.97
CA ILE A 213 4.34 11.91 7.61
C ILE A 213 4.11 13.08 6.64
N HIS A 214 4.95 13.21 5.60
CA HIS A 214 4.88 14.26 4.58
C HIS A 214 3.81 13.97 3.50
N ASP A 215 3.28 12.76 3.45
CA ASP A 215 2.21 12.40 2.51
C ASP A 215 0.82 12.86 2.99
N ILE A 216 0.73 13.42 4.21
CA ILE A 216 -0.52 13.87 4.81
C ILE A 216 -0.58 15.40 4.81
N ASP A 217 -1.43 15.96 3.97
CA ASP A 217 -1.84 17.36 4.07
C ASP A 217 -3.02 17.46 5.03
N ALA A 218 -2.70 17.73 6.28
CA ALA A 218 -3.72 17.80 7.34
C ALA A 218 -4.62 19.05 7.25
N LYS A 219 -4.16 20.13 6.61
CA LYS A 219 -4.96 21.35 6.40
C LYS A 219 -5.93 21.16 5.24
N GLY A 220 -5.44 20.62 4.14
CA GLY A 220 -6.25 20.37 2.96
C GLY A 220 -7.09 19.09 3.02
N GLY A 221 -6.96 18.26 4.08
CA GLY A 221 -7.68 16.99 4.19
C GLY A 221 -7.30 15.99 3.08
N LYS A 222 -6.03 15.94 2.70
CA LYS A 222 -5.55 15.16 1.56
C LYS A 222 -4.45 14.20 1.96
N LEU A 223 -4.46 13.02 1.33
CA LEU A 223 -3.43 11.98 1.47
C LEU A 223 -2.84 11.70 0.10
N TRP A 224 -1.54 11.88 -0.04
CA TRP A 224 -0.80 11.61 -1.26
C TRP A 224 -0.30 10.18 -1.31
N ILE A 225 -0.65 9.44 -2.36
CA ILE A 225 -0.15 8.10 -2.63
C ILE A 225 0.83 8.18 -3.78
N ARG A 226 2.11 8.12 -3.44
CA ARG A 226 3.21 8.21 -4.40
C ARG A 226 3.61 6.84 -4.90
N LYS A 227 4.10 6.75 -6.14
CA LYS A 227 4.65 5.52 -6.74
C LYS A 227 3.69 4.33 -6.63
N SER A 228 2.42 4.57 -6.92
CA SER A 228 1.42 3.49 -7.05
C SER A 228 1.81 2.53 -8.19
N LYS A 229 1.11 1.40 -8.30
CA LYS A 229 1.29 0.47 -9.43
C LYS A 229 1.21 1.27 -10.75
N ASN A 230 2.22 1.14 -11.63
CA ASN A 230 2.45 1.91 -12.85
C ASN A 230 2.93 3.37 -12.63
N ASN A 231 3.59 3.64 -11.52
CA ASN A 231 4.26 4.92 -11.21
C ASN A 231 3.36 6.17 -11.31
N LYS A 232 2.02 5.99 -11.12
CA LYS A 232 1.06 7.10 -11.11
C LYS A 232 0.77 7.51 -9.68
N ASP A 233 1.00 8.78 -9.38
CA ASP A 233 0.63 9.38 -8.10
C ASP A 233 -0.87 9.68 -8.09
N ARG A 234 -1.49 9.59 -6.92
CA ARG A 234 -2.87 10.00 -6.73
C ARG A 234 -3.08 10.61 -5.36
N MET A 235 -4.06 11.45 -5.28
CA MET A 235 -4.51 12.10 -4.06
C MET A 235 -5.84 11.52 -3.61
N ILE A 236 -5.97 11.26 -2.33
CA ILE A 236 -7.19 10.71 -1.71
C ILE A 236 -7.64 11.68 -0.61
N PRO A 237 -8.93 12.02 -0.53
CA PRO A 237 -9.46 12.74 0.62
C PRO A 237 -9.35 11.90 1.88
N ILE A 238 -8.95 12.54 2.98
CA ILE A 238 -8.87 11.91 4.30
C ILE A 238 -9.68 12.70 5.31
N SER A 239 -10.50 12.02 6.10
CA SER A 239 -11.34 12.67 7.10
C SER A 239 -10.52 13.25 8.25
N HIS A 240 -11.01 14.34 8.84
CA HIS A 240 -10.39 14.99 10.00
C HIS A 240 -10.23 14.01 11.17
N ALA A 241 -11.24 13.16 11.43
CA ALA A 241 -11.19 12.14 12.46
C ALA A 241 -10.04 11.14 12.25
N MET A 242 -9.77 10.75 10.98
CA MET A 242 -8.65 9.86 10.67
C MET A 242 -7.30 10.57 10.84
N ILE A 243 -7.20 11.84 10.46
CA ILE A 243 -6.00 12.66 10.68
C ILE A 243 -5.68 12.75 12.19
N GLU A 244 -6.69 12.96 13.04
CA GLU A 244 -6.49 12.99 14.49
C GLU A 244 -6.07 11.63 15.06
N ASP A 245 -6.59 10.53 14.54
CA ASP A 245 -6.12 9.19 14.91
C ASP A 245 -4.66 8.97 14.53
N LEU A 246 -4.26 9.42 13.33
CA LEU A 246 -2.86 9.35 12.86
C LEU A 246 -1.94 10.23 13.71
N ARG A 247 -2.36 11.44 14.07
CA ARG A 247 -1.62 12.33 14.97
C ARG A 247 -1.43 11.72 16.35
N ARG A 248 -2.50 11.17 16.94
CA ARG A 248 -2.44 10.47 18.24
C ARG A 248 -1.51 9.25 18.19
N TYR A 249 -1.52 8.53 17.09
CA TYR A 249 -0.61 7.41 16.88
C TYR A 249 0.84 7.86 16.73
N TRP A 250 1.10 8.87 15.90
CA TRP A 250 2.44 9.40 15.65
C TRP A 250 3.08 10.00 16.92
N ARG A 251 2.31 10.66 17.77
CA ARG A 251 2.81 11.21 19.06
C ARG A 251 3.46 10.17 19.95
N VAL A 252 3.10 8.90 19.83
CA VAL A 252 3.68 7.79 20.63
C VAL A 252 5.11 7.50 20.21
N HIS A 253 5.38 7.41 18.92
CA HIS A 253 6.70 7.01 18.43
C HIS A 253 7.54 8.16 17.86
N ARG A 254 6.92 9.26 17.42
CA ARG A 254 7.56 10.46 16.87
C ARG A 254 8.68 10.16 15.87
N HIS A 255 8.44 9.19 14.98
CA HIS A 255 9.41 8.88 13.92
C HIS A 255 9.50 10.05 12.95
N PRO A 256 10.71 10.49 12.53
CA PRO A 256 10.87 11.70 11.71
C PRO A 256 10.30 11.57 10.28
N LEU A 257 10.15 10.36 9.77
CA LEU A 257 9.71 10.13 8.40
C LEU A 257 8.56 9.13 8.28
N LEU A 258 8.72 7.91 8.84
CA LEU A 258 7.76 6.82 8.65
C LEU A 258 6.48 7.03 9.45
N LEU A 259 5.33 6.85 8.80
CA LEU A 259 4.05 6.84 9.49
C LEU A 259 3.85 5.53 10.27
N PHE A 260 4.26 4.39 9.69
CA PHE A 260 4.15 3.05 10.28
C PHE A 260 5.51 2.37 10.41
N PRO A 261 6.37 2.80 11.35
CA PRO A 261 7.71 2.24 11.53
C PRO A 261 7.67 0.81 12.08
N ASN A 262 8.69 0.03 11.75
CA ASN A 262 8.89 -1.33 12.26
C ASN A 262 9.35 -1.32 13.72
N VAL A 263 8.93 -2.32 14.50
CA VAL A 263 9.42 -2.54 15.88
C VAL A 263 10.66 -3.46 15.93
N GLY A 264 10.96 -4.13 14.81
CA GLY A 264 12.01 -5.15 14.75
C GLY A 264 11.51 -6.57 15.03
N ARG A 265 12.44 -7.52 15.02
CA ARG A 265 12.17 -8.93 15.34
C ARG A 265 12.36 -9.20 16.83
N GLY A 266 11.77 -10.30 17.31
CA GLY A 266 11.87 -10.76 18.68
C GLY A 266 10.85 -10.10 19.63
N SER A 267 10.88 -10.54 20.88
CA SER A 267 10.08 -9.96 21.95
C SER A 267 10.53 -8.52 22.21
N CYS A 268 9.58 -7.64 22.44
CA CYS A 268 9.84 -6.23 22.74
C CYS A 268 8.96 -5.81 23.92
N PRO A 269 9.56 -5.46 25.06
CA PRO A 269 8.81 -4.92 26.18
C PRO A 269 7.96 -3.72 25.72
N PRO A 270 6.74 -3.54 26.24
CA PRO A 270 5.87 -2.42 25.86
C PRO A 270 6.54 -1.06 26.00
N ALA A 271 7.38 -0.86 27.02
CA ALA A 271 8.15 0.37 27.25
C ALA A 271 9.14 0.69 26.11
N ASP A 272 9.70 -0.32 25.46
CA ASP A 272 10.70 -0.14 24.41
C ASP A 272 10.11 0.02 23.00
N VAL A 273 8.83 -0.29 22.81
CA VAL A 273 8.18 -0.26 21.50
C VAL A 273 8.32 1.11 20.84
N ALA A 274 8.00 2.17 21.55
CA ALA A 274 8.09 3.53 21.04
C ALA A 274 9.53 3.91 20.65
N ARG A 275 10.52 3.55 21.46
CA ARG A 275 11.95 3.76 21.21
C ARG A 275 12.42 3.03 19.96
N ARG A 276 12.05 1.75 19.80
CA ARG A 276 12.37 0.95 18.61
C ARG A 276 11.71 1.52 17.37
N MET A 277 10.44 1.92 17.46
CA MET A 277 9.72 2.55 16.36
C MET A 277 10.39 3.85 15.92
N ARG A 278 10.82 4.71 16.85
CA ARG A 278 11.52 5.97 16.54
C ARG A 278 12.84 5.75 15.79
N LYS A 279 13.57 4.68 16.10
CA LYS A 279 14.85 4.32 15.49
C LYS A 279 14.72 3.42 14.27
N ALA A 280 13.51 3.10 13.82
CA ALA A 280 13.29 2.17 12.73
C ALA A 280 13.85 2.71 11.41
N ILE A 281 14.59 1.89 10.68
CA ILE A 281 15.11 2.22 9.33
C ILE A 281 14.10 1.80 8.25
N ARG A 282 13.16 0.92 8.60
CA ARG A 282 12.21 0.31 7.67
C ARG A 282 10.78 0.43 8.20
N PRO A 283 9.80 0.52 7.30
CA PRO A 283 8.40 0.47 7.69
C PRO A 283 8.02 -0.94 8.19
N MET A 284 6.83 -1.03 8.77
CA MET A 284 6.26 -2.28 9.26
C MET A 284 6.19 -3.33 8.15
N PRO A 285 6.60 -4.58 8.41
CA PRO A 285 6.50 -5.65 7.42
C PRO A 285 5.05 -5.96 7.04
N VAL A 286 4.80 -6.13 5.75
CA VAL A 286 3.49 -6.52 5.19
C VAL A 286 2.94 -7.78 5.87
N SER A 287 3.80 -8.78 6.10
CA SER A 287 3.44 -10.04 6.74
C SER A 287 2.93 -9.87 8.18
N SER A 288 3.32 -8.81 8.89
CA SER A 288 2.86 -8.56 10.26
C SER A 288 1.36 -8.25 10.30
N LEU A 289 0.88 -7.35 9.41
CA LEU A 289 -0.55 -7.05 9.32
C LEU A 289 -1.35 -8.20 8.72
N GLN A 290 -0.81 -8.88 7.71
CA GLN A 290 -1.49 -10.04 7.11
C GLN A 290 -1.74 -11.14 8.13
N ARG A 291 -0.72 -11.52 8.90
CA ARG A 291 -0.85 -12.55 9.97
C ARG A 291 -1.84 -12.12 11.04
N LEU A 292 -1.80 -10.86 11.45
CA LEU A 292 -2.71 -10.33 12.46
C LEU A 292 -4.18 -10.41 11.98
N VAL A 293 -4.48 -9.98 10.76
CA VAL A 293 -5.85 -10.01 10.23
C VAL A 293 -6.33 -11.45 10.03
N VAL A 294 -5.45 -12.37 9.60
CA VAL A 294 -5.78 -13.80 9.52
C VAL A 294 -6.10 -14.38 10.90
N ALA A 295 -5.37 -14.03 11.93
CA ALA A 295 -5.65 -14.46 13.32
C ALA A 295 -6.97 -13.86 13.82
N ALA A 296 -7.17 -12.54 13.65
CA ALA A 296 -8.37 -11.84 14.10
C ALA A 296 -9.64 -12.38 13.41
N ARG A 297 -9.60 -12.63 12.09
CA ARG A 297 -10.76 -13.19 11.38
C ARG A 297 -11.18 -14.55 11.90
N LYS A 298 -10.20 -15.42 12.23
CA LYS A 298 -10.50 -16.75 12.80
C LYS A 298 -11.20 -16.64 14.14
N GLN A 299 -10.72 -15.73 15.03
CA GLN A 299 -11.32 -15.52 16.34
C GLN A 299 -12.71 -14.86 16.28
N LEU A 300 -12.99 -14.11 15.23
CA LEU A 300 -14.28 -13.45 15.00
C LEU A 300 -15.24 -14.26 14.13
N ASN A 301 -14.84 -15.45 13.67
CA ASN A 301 -15.59 -16.28 12.73
C ASN A 301 -15.98 -15.53 11.45
N ILE A 302 -15.10 -14.67 10.93
CA ILE A 302 -15.30 -14.00 9.64
C ILE A 302 -14.74 -14.90 8.54
N PRO A 303 -15.55 -15.36 7.57
CA PRO A 303 -15.13 -16.38 6.60
C PRO A 303 -13.92 -15.96 5.76
N VAL A 304 -13.95 -14.75 5.21
CA VAL A 304 -12.88 -14.22 4.39
C VAL A 304 -12.59 -12.78 4.80
N CYS A 305 -11.37 -12.54 5.31
CA CYS A 305 -10.90 -11.20 5.60
C CYS A 305 -9.41 -11.09 5.30
N THR A 306 -9.07 -10.22 4.38
CA THR A 306 -7.72 -9.84 3.98
C THR A 306 -7.61 -8.32 3.88
N MET A 307 -6.42 -7.77 3.66
CA MET A 307 -6.28 -6.34 3.38
C MET A 307 -6.95 -5.94 2.06
N HIS A 308 -6.99 -6.85 1.09
CA HIS A 308 -7.74 -6.62 -0.15
C HIS A 308 -9.24 -6.64 0.08
N THR A 309 -9.74 -7.54 0.94
CA THR A 309 -11.15 -7.56 1.33
C THR A 309 -11.59 -6.23 1.94
N LEU A 310 -10.78 -5.64 2.84
CA LEU A 310 -11.07 -4.32 3.41
C LEU A 310 -11.12 -3.21 2.35
N ARG A 311 -10.23 -3.25 1.37
CA ARG A 311 -10.24 -2.31 0.25
C ARG A 311 -11.46 -2.54 -0.66
N HIS A 312 -11.86 -3.78 -0.91
CA HIS A 312 -13.10 -4.10 -1.64
C HIS A 312 -14.33 -3.61 -0.89
N SER A 313 -14.39 -3.84 0.44
CA SER A 313 -15.47 -3.35 1.29
C SER A 313 -15.58 -1.82 1.27
N PHE A 314 -14.45 -1.09 1.31
CA PHE A 314 -14.46 0.36 1.13
C PHE A 314 -15.11 0.78 -0.19
N ALA A 315 -14.71 0.14 -1.30
CA ALA A 315 -15.25 0.46 -2.62
C ALA A 315 -16.74 0.17 -2.73
N THR A 316 -17.17 -1.01 -2.27
CA THR A 316 -18.60 -1.41 -2.26
C THR A 316 -19.42 -0.46 -1.40
N HIS A 317 -18.97 -0.16 -0.18
CA HIS A 317 -19.69 0.76 0.71
C HIS A 317 -19.75 2.20 0.19
N LEU A 318 -18.78 2.65 -0.62
CA LEU A 318 -18.86 3.94 -1.31
C LEU A 318 -19.91 3.93 -2.41
N VAL A 319 -19.97 2.86 -3.22
CA VAL A 319 -21.00 2.73 -4.25
C VAL A 319 -22.40 2.66 -3.60
N GLU A 320 -22.56 1.90 -2.52
CA GLU A 320 -23.78 1.85 -1.72
C GLU A 320 -24.17 3.21 -1.15
N ALA A 321 -23.18 4.04 -0.80
CA ALA A 321 -23.41 5.41 -0.34
C ALA A 321 -23.72 6.40 -1.49
N GLY A 322 -23.76 5.94 -2.75
CA GLY A 322 -24.09 6.74 -3.92
C GLY A 322 -22.90 7.36 -4.65
N ALA A 323 -21.67 6.96 -4.35
CA ALA A 323 -20.52 7.43 -5.11
C ALA A 323 -20.52 6.86 -6.53
N SER A 324 -20.20 7.70 -7.52
CA SER A 324 -20.06 7.24 -8.90
C SER A 324 -18.90 6.25 -9.05
N LEU A 325 -19.01 5.32 -10.00
CA LEU A 325 -17.90 4.39 -10.29
C LEU A 325 -16.62 5.10 -10.69
N HIS A 326 -16.73 6.23 -11.38
CA HIS A 326 -15.57 7.04 -11.74
C HIS A 326 -14.87 7.60 -10.51
N THR A 327 -15.63 8.08 -9.52
CA THR A 327 -15.09 8.51 -8.22
C THR A 327 -14.36 7.36 -7.53
N VAL A 328 -14.99 6.19 -7.45
CA VAL A 328 -14.37 5.00 -6.82
C VAL A 328 -13.12 4.55 -7.58
N GLN A 329 -13.15 4.55 -8.90
CA GLN A 329 -11.99 4.24 -9.76
C GLN A 329 -10.82 5.18 -9.48
N SER A 330 -11.07 6.47 -9.42
CA SER A 330 -10.08 7.51 -9.13
C SER A 330 -9.46 7.31 -7.74
N LEU A 331 -10.28 7.14 -6.71
CA LEU A 331 -9.83 6.92 -5.33
C LEU A 331 -8.98 5.66 -5.18
N LEU A 332 -9.39 4.57 -5.83
CA LEU A 332 -8.66 3.31 -5.80
C LEU A 332 -7.40 3.33 -6.68
N GLY A 333 -7.33 4.19 -7.69
CA GLY A 333 -6.27 4.20 -8.69
C GLY A 333 -6.27 2.93 -9.53
N HIS A 334 -7.45 2.57 -10.07
CA HIS A 334 -7.59 1.48 -11.05
C HIS A 334 -7.31 2.00 -12.45
N CYS A 335 -6.40 1.34 -13.17
CA CYS A 335 -6.04 1.73 -14.53
C CYS A 335 -7.16 1.46 -15.55
N GLY A 336 -8.07 0.50 -15.29
CA GLY A 336 -9.20 0.15 -16.14
C GLY A 336 -10.51 0.15 -15.37
N ILE A 337 -11.58 0.59 -16.04
CA ILE A 337 -12.94 0.63 -15.48
C ILE A 337 -13.44 -0.77 -15.12
N ASN A 338 -13.07 -1.79 -15.91
CA ASN A 338 -13.48 -3.18 -15.70
C ASN A 338 -13.16 -3.70 -14.30
N THR A 339 -12.04 -3.24 -13.71
CA THR A 339 -11.65 -3.60 -12.33
C THR A 339 -12.60 -2.96 -11.29
N THR A 340 -13.29 -1.88 -11.65
CA THR A 340 -14.23 -1.16 -10.78
C THR A 340 -15.67 -1.60 -11.01
N MET A 341 -15.99 -2.10 -12.21
CA MET A 341 -17.33 -2.62 -12.56
C MET A 341 -17.76 -3.77 -11.64
N ILE A 342 -16.82 -4.54 -11.09
CA ILE A 342 -17.08 -5.61 -10.13
C ILE A 342 -17.93 -5.12 -8.94
N TYR A 343 -17.77 -3.87 -8.53
CA TYR A 343 -18.51 -3.31 -7.39
C TYR A 343 -19.99 -3.03 -7.69
N LEU A 344 -20.38 -2.86 -8.96
CA LEU A 344 -21.79 -2.78 -9.34
C LEU A 344 -22.55 -4.08 -9.05
N HIS A 345 -21.91 -5.21 -9.35
CA HIS A 345 -22.50 -6.52 -9.12
C HIS A 345 -22.62 -6.90 -7.62
N LEU A 346 -21.94 -6.14 -6.75
CA LEU A 346 -21.93 -6.38 -5.30
C LEU A 346 -22.94 -5.50 -4.55
N THR A 347 -23.57 -4.53 -5.22
CA THR A 347 -24.53 -3.62 -4.58
C THR A 347 -25.96 -3.97 -5.00
N HIS A 348 -26.84 -4.16 -4.02
CA HIS A 348 -28.29 -4.35 -4.27
C HIS A 348 -28.97 -3.09 -4.82
N ARG A 349 -28.29 -1.96 -4.81
CA ARG A 349 -28.84 -0.66 -5.19
C ARG A 349 -29.09 -0.54 -6.69
N SER A 350 -28.35 -1.27 -7.54
CA SER A 350 -28.43 -1.10 -8.98
C SER A 350 -29.79 -1.53 -9.57
N GLU A 351 -30.48 -2.49 -8.98
CA GLU A 351 -31.82 -2.90 -9.46
C GLU A 351 -32.91 -1.94 -8.99
N GLN A 352 -32.87 -1.50 -7.74
CA GLN A 352 -33.84 -0.55 -7.19
C GLN A 352 -33.71 0.84 -7.79
N ASP A 353 -32.46 1.35 -7.95
CA ASP A 353 -32.19 2.62 -8.58
C ASP A 353 -32.57 2.61 -10.08
N SER A 354 -32.35 1.49 -10.76
CA SER A 354 -32.74 1.35 -12.18
C SER A 354 -34.26 1.35 -12.34
N ARG A 355 -35.00 0.68 -11.48
CA ARG A 355 -36.48 0.69 -11.49
C ARG A 355 -37.01 2.10 -11.22
N ALA A 356 -36.49 2.78 -10.19
CA ALA A 356 -36.89 4.13 -9.83
C ALA A 356 -36.57 5.13 -10.95
N LEU A 357 -35.43 5.01 -11.62
CA LEU A 357 -35.07 5.84 -12.78
C LEU A 357 -35.99 5.59 -14.00
N VAL A 358 -36.27 4.31 -14.30
CA VAL A 358 -37.20 3.96 -15.38
C VAL A 358 -38.60 4.46 -15.08
N GLU A 359 -39.06 4.31 -13.83
CA GLU A 359 -40.36 4.81 -13.39
C GLU A 359 -40.46 6.33 -13.53
N LYS A 360 -39.42 7.05 -13.11
CA LYS A 360 -39.33 8.50 -13.25
C LYS A 360 -39.35 8.94 -14.72
N LEU A 361 -38.58 8.29 -15.58
CA LEU A 361 -38.58 8.55 -17.03
C LEU A 361 -39.95 8.28 -17.65
N CYS A 362 -40.65 7.23 -17.24
CA CYS A 362 -41.98 6.93 -17.73
C CYS A 362 -43.03 7.92 -17.25
N GLN A 363 -42.86 8.51 -16.06
CA GLN A 363 -43.78 9.55 -15.52
C GLN A 363 -43.61 10.90 -16.22
N GLU A 364 -42.44 11.18 -16.76
CA GLU A 364 -42.12 12.43 -17.49
C GLU A 364 -42.58 12.39 -18.97
N LEU A 365 -43.08 11.25 -19.48
CA LEU A 365 -43.58 11.15 -20.83
C LEU A 365 -45.06 11.55 -20.90
N PRO A 366 -45.46 12.33 -21.92
CA PRO A 366 -46.86 12.64 -22.11
C PRO A 366 -47.68 11.38 -22.37
N ARG A 367 -48.84 11.27 -21.73
CA ARG A 367 -49.83 10.20 -21.96
C ARG A 367 -50.51 10.33 -23.28
#